data_73c9a562102dd0a41f1bd7de332ea152
#
_entry.id   73c9a562102dd0a41f1bd7de332ea152
#
_cell.length_a   1.000
_cell.length_b   1.000
_cell.length_c   1.000
_cell.angle_alpha   90.00
_cell.angle_beta   90.00
_cell.angle_gamma   90.00
#
_symmetry.space_group_name_H-M   'P 1'
#
loop_
_entity.id
_entity.type
_entity.pdbx_description
1 polymer ?
#
loop_
_entity_poly.entity_id
_entity_poly.type
_entity_poly.pdbx_seq_one_letter_code
_entity_poly.pdbx_strand_id
1 'polypeptide(L)'
;ASGYELYRINNTTGNAVLIDVVTGSGSSSPQNFTNVNGTVFFTANNSANGTELWKLDASGNPVLVKDIRTGSNSSSPSRLFAIGNTLYLTADNGINGVELWVSDGTSAGTVLAKDINERSPSSNPRNLIDINGTLYFTANNGVNGERFYKIDPTTGQPVQLSVPNLLNDDAVNLDQFTRVGDRLYFRNSYYDNTFTIYRPLYTIDPATGNVVQVSGAQYVQYLTNVNGTLYFQAYNSVSGYELYRINNTTGNA
;
A
#
# COMPACT_ATOMS: atom_id res chain seq x y z
N ALA A 1 -7.15 -35.44 9.83
CA ALA A 1 -7.01 -34.64 8.62
C ALA A 1 -6.97 -33.20 9.08
N SER A 2 -5.86 -32.52 8.84
CA SER A 2 -5.71 -31.08 9.03
C SER A 2 -6.58 -30.33 8.03
N GLY A 3 -7.10 -29.18 8.42
CA GLY A 3 -7.78 -28.27 7.51
C GLY A 3 -6.82 -27.63 6.49
N TYR A 4 -7.13 -26.40 6.03
CA TYR A 4 -6.24 -25.63 5.16
C TYR A 4 -5.09 -25.06 6.03
N GLU A 5 -3.86 -25.58 5.79
CA GLU A 5 -2.65 -25.21 6.54
C GLU A 5 -1.54 -24.77 5.61
N LEU A 6 -0.47 -24.21 6.19
CA LEU A 6 0.73 -23.80 5.48
C LEU A 6 1.60 -25.02 5.18
N TYR A 7 2.15 -25.08 3.96
CA TYR A 7 3.16 -26.06 3.58
C TYR A 7 4.40 -25.35 3.02
N ARG A 8 5.54 -25.94 3.25
CA ARG A 8 6.79 -25.58 2.59
C ARG A 8 7.33 -26.79 1.80
N ILE A 9 8.07 -26.52 0.75
CA ILE A 9 8.84 -27.57 0.06
C ILE A 9 10.18 -27.75 0.77
N ASN A 10 10.50 -28.97 1.11
CA ASN A 10 11.83 -29.32 1.55
C ASN A 10 12.77 -29.33 0.31
N ASN A 11 13.71 -28.40 0.26
CA ASN A 11 14.57 -28.21 -0.89
C ASN A 11 15.55 -29.39 -1.14
N THR A 12 15.78 -30.24 -0.14
CA THR A 12 16.63 -31.44 -0.28
C THR A 12 15.88 -32.64 -0.84
N THR A 13 14.63 -32.84 -0.39
CA THR A 13 13.85 -34.03 -0.76
C THR A 13 12.77 -33.74 -1.80
N GLY A 14 12.45 -32.47 -2.06
CA GLY A 14 11.34 -32.06 -2.92
C GLY A 14 9.94 -32.28 -2.30
N ASN A 15 9.85 -32.79 -1.09
CA ASN A 15 8.59 -33.11 -0.46
C ASN A 15 7.94 -31.88 0.22
N ALA A 16 6.60 -31.88 0.23
CA ALA A 16 5.84 -30.90 1.03
C ALA A 16 5.94 -31.27 2.52
N VAL A 17 6.23 -30.25 3.33
CA VAL A 17 6.29 -30.37 4.80
C VAL A 17 5.20 -29.47 5.39
N LEU A 18 4.34 -30.03 6.19
CA LEU A 18 3.28 -29.32 6.91
C LEU A 18 3.90 -28.34 7.91
N ILE A 19 3.41 -27.10 7.92
CA ILE A 19 3.63 -26.12 8.98
C ILE A 19 2.26 -25.88 9.63
N ASP A 20 2.00 -26.58 10.70
CA ASP A 20 0.71 -26.58 11.40
C ASP A 20 0.61 -25.34 12.27
N VAL A 21 -0.20 -24.36 11.85
CA VAL A 21 -0.46 -23.11 12.59
C VAL A 21 -1.47 -23.33 13.69
N VAL A 22 -2.46 -24.22 13.43
CA VAL A 22 -3.51 -24.59 14.39
C VAL A 22 -3.51 -26.09 14.57
N THR A 23 -2.98 -26.54 15.71
CA THR A 23 -2.87 -27.97 16.00
C THR A 23 -4.23 -28.68 15.97
N GLY A 24 -4.27 -29.84 15.29
CA GLY A 24 -5.46 -30.68 15.22
C GLY A 24 -6.20 -30.63 13.89
N SER A 25 -7.55 -30.61 13.92
CA SER A 25 -8.39 -30.61 12.71
C SER A 25 -8.84 -29.22 12.24
N GLY A 26 -8.37 -28.16 12.89
CA GLY A 26 -8.67 -26.78 12.54
C GLY A 26 -8.05 -26.38 11.19
N SER A 27 -8.55 -25.29 10.60
CA SER A 27 -7.94 -24.65 9.44
C SER A 27 -7.40 -23.29 9.86
N SER A 28 -6.14 -23.03 9.58
CA SER A 28 -5.56 -21.69 9.76
C SER A 28 -5.74 -20.77 8.55
N SER A 29 -6.07 -21.36 7.39
CA SER A 29 -6.33 -20.62 6.13
C SER A 29 -5.29 -19.52 5.85
N PRO A 30 -3.99 -19.85 5.77
CA PRO A 30 -2.92 -18.87 5.65
C PRO A 30 -2.98 -18.13 4.31
N GLN A 31 -2.83 -16.81 4.34
CA GLN A 31 -2.93 -15.90 3.18
C GLN A 31 -1.93 -14.75 3.28
N ASN A 32 -1.91 -13.89 2.25
CA ASN A 32 -1.14 -12.63 2.21
C ASN A 32 0.36 -12.82 2.50
N PHE A 33 0.98 -13.84 1.91
CA PHE A 33 2.40 -14.12 2.11
C PHE A 33 3.30 -12.99 1.63
N THR A 34 4.19 -12.52 2.51
CA THR A 34 5.10 -11.41 2.23
C THR A 34 6.48 -11.72 2.80
N ASN A 35 7.52 -11.57 1.98
CA ASN A 35 8.89 -11.70 2.42
C ASN A 35 9.40 -10.34 2.91
N VAL A 36 9.84 -10.27 4.16
CA VAL A 36 10.52 -9.11 4.75
C VAL A 36 11.92 -9.53 5.12
N ASN A 37 12.89 -9.19 4.29
CA ASN A 37 14.31 -9.51 4.49
C ASN A 37 14.58 -10.97 4.90
N GLY A 38 13.99 -11.92 4.16
CA GLY A 38 14.17 -13.36 4.40
C GLY A 38 13.18 -13.98 5.40
N THR A 39 12.43 -13.18 6.16
CA THR A 39 11.38 -13.67 7.05
C THR A 39 10.03 -13.67 6.32
N VAL A 40 9.33 -14.80 6.35
CA VAL A 40 8.00 -14.91 5.76
C VAL A 40 6.96 -14.45 6.77
N PHE A 41 6.20 -13.41 6.42
CA PHE A 41 5.00 -12.96 7.12
C PHE A 41 3.76 -13.42 6.37
N PHE A 42 2.69 -13.66 7.09
CA PHE A 42 1.41 -14.08 6.51
C PHE A 42 0.27 -13.80 7.48
N THR A 43 -0.95 -13.91 7.01
CA THR A 43 -2.14 -13.87 7.86
C THR A 43 -2.67 -15.28 8.05
N ALA A 44 -3.10 -15.61 9.25
CA ALA A 44 -3.70 -16.91 9.55
C ALA A 44 -4.71 -16.78 10.70
N ASN A 45 -5.65 -17.70 10.73
CA ASN A 45 -6.69 -17.77 11.74
C ASN A 45 -6.35 -18.82 12.80
N ASN A 46 -6.62 -18.51 14.04
CA ASN A 46 -6.82 -19.49 15.08
C ASN A 46 -8.04 -19.14 15.93
N SER A 47 -8.62 -20.12 16.61
CA SER A 47 -9.85 -19.93 17.40
C SER A 47 -9.69 -19.01 18.61
N ALA A 48 -8.48 -18.81 19.08
CA ALA A 48 -8.19 -17.96 20.25
C ALA A 48 -8.06 -16.47 19.89
N ASN A 49 -7.46 -16.17 18.72
CA ASN A 49 -7.09 -14.81 18.33
C ASN A 49 -7.79 -14.33 17.06
N GLY A 50 -8.62 -15.17 16.42
CA GLY A 50 -9.15 -14.83 15.10
C GLY A 50 -8.07 -14.81 14.01
N THR A 51 -8.29 -14.04 12.95
CA THR A 51 -7.33 -13.86 11.86
C THR A 51 -6.39 -12.70 12.18
N GLU A 52 -5.09 -13.03 12.38
CA GLU A 52 -4.06 -12.09 12.82
C GLU A 52 -2.79 -12.19 11.97
N LEU A 53 -1.79 -11.35 12.29
CA LEU A 53 -0.47 -11.35 11.64
C LEU A 53 0.42 -12.43 12.27
N TRP A 54 0.96 -13.30 11.42
CA TRP A 54 1.89 -14.37 11.76
C TRP A 54 3.20 -14.24 10.98
N LYS A 55 4.23 -14.90 11.46
CA LYS A 55 5.49 -15.08 10.74
C LYS A 55 6.06 -16.47 10.94
N LEU A 56 7.02 -16.86 10.12
CA LEU A 56 7.89 -18.00 10.42
C LEU A 56 9.11 -17.53 11.20
N ASP A 57 9.44 -18.24 12.29
CA ASP A 57 10.70 -18.03 13.00
C ASP A 57 11.91 -18.58 12.22
N ALA A 58 13.11 -18.42 12.75
CA ALA A 58 14.34 -18.90 12.12
C ALA A 58 14.39 -20.44 11.94
N SER A 59 13.61 -21.19 12.70
CA SER A 59 13.45 -22.64 12.57
C SER A 59 12.36 -23.04 11.57
N GLY A 60 11.60 -22.05 11.08
CA GLY A 60 10.48 -22.24 10.16
C GLY A 60 9.17 -22.63 10.87
N ASN A 61 9.04 -22.36 12.16
CA ASN A 61 7.81 -22.56 12.90
C ASN A 61 6.91 -21.31 12.81
N PRO A 62 5.57 -21.48 12.77
CA PRO A 62 4.64 -20.37 12.77
C PRO A 62 4.57 -19.72 14.15
N VAL A 63 4.68 -18.40 14.20
CA VAL A 63 4.62 -17.57 15.40
C VAL A 63 3.64 -16.44 15.19
N LEU A 64 2.69 -16.27 16.11
CA LEU A 64 1.83 -15.10 16.16
C LEU A 64 2.69 -13.85 16.42
N VAL A 65 2.65 -12.88 15.54
CA VAL A 65 3.39 -11.61 15.72
C VAL A 65 2.68 -10.76 16.76
N LYS A 66 1.38 -10.57 16.58
CA LYS A 66 0.53 -9.81 17.51
C LYS A 66 -0.93 -10.19 17.35
N ASP A 67 -1.64 -10.27 18.47
CA ASP A 67 -3.09 -10.23 18.57
C ASP A 67 -3.51 -8.74 18.54
N ILE A 68 -3.73 -8.22 17.31
CA ILE A 68 -4.02 -6.79 17.07
C ILE A 68 -5.41 -6.45 17.58
N ARG A 69 -6.37 -7.38 17.36
CA ARG A 69 -7.73 -7.25 17.88
C ARG A 69 -7.95 -8.30 18.96
N THR A 70 -7.57 -7.94 20.16
CA THR A 70 -7.48 -8.84 21.31
C THR A 70 -8.66 -9.80 21.46
N GLY A 71 -8.37 -11.10 21.59
CA GLY A 71 -9.32 -12.18 21.74
C GLY A 71 -9.73 -12.83 20.40
N SER A 72 -10.86 -13.52 20.38
CA SER A 72 -11.29 -14.33 19.22
C SER A 72 -11.76 -13.53 18.00
N ASN A 73 -11.80 -12.21 18.08
CA ASN A 73 -12.14 -11.35 16.96
C ASN A 73 -10.91 -11.18 16.05
N SER A 74 -11.18 -11.05 14.74
CA SER A 74 -10.11 -10.87 13.75
C SER A 74 -9.76 -9.40 13.56
N SER A 75 -8.47 -9.06 13.52
CA SER A 75 -8.00 -7.78 12.97
C SER A 75 -7.98 -7.77 11.44
N SER A 76 -8.11 -8.95 10.81
CA SER A 76 -8.15 -9.14 9.36
C SER A 76 -7.02 -8.40 8.62
N PRO A 77 -5.74 -8.67 8.94
CA PRO A 77 -4.64 -7.95 8.34
C PRO A 77 -4.61 -8.20 6.83
N SER A 78 -4.34 -7.13 6.07
CA SER A 78 -4.27 -7.22 4.60
C SER A 78 -3.27 -6.20 4.04
N ARG A 79 -3.06 -6.21 2.72
CA ARG A 79 -2.12 -5.32 2.03
C ARG A 79 -0.73 -5.30 2.65
N LEU A 80 -0.22 -6.48 3.03
CA LEU A 80 1.12 -6.64 3.55
C LEU A 80 2.14 -6.14 2.53
N PHE A 81 2.95 -5.16 2.90
CA PHE A 81 3.88 -4.47 2.02
C PHE A 81 5.22 -4.22 2.71
N ALA A 82 6.29 -4.81 2.18
CA ALA A 82 7.63 -4.75 2.77
C ALA A 82 8.47 -3.61 2.18
N ILE A 83 9.12 -2.83 3.03
CA ILE A 83 10.17 -1.88 2.66
C ILE A 83 11.36 -2.10 3.59
N GLY A 84 12.46 -2.59 3.05
CA GLY A 84 13.62 -2.99 3.86
C GLY A 84 13.24 -4.03 4.91
N ASN A 85 13.46 -3.70 6.18
CA ASN A 85 13.14 -4.55 7.34
C ASN A 85 11.76 -4.25 7.95
N THR A 86 11.01 -3.35 7.37
CA THR A 86 9.73 -2.90 7.89
C THR A 86 8.58 -3.49 7.08
N LEU A 87 7.59 -4.04 7.75
CA LEU A 87 6.33 -4.46 7.16
C LEU A 87 5.25 -3.41 7.44
N TYR A 88 4.61 -2.93 6.39
CA TYR A 88 3.38 -2.16 6.46
C TYR A 88 2.19 -3.05 6.14
N LEU A 89 1.06 -2.81 6.79
CA LEU A 89 -0.15 -3.58 6.58
C LEU A 89 -1.38 -2.75 6.95
N THR A 90 -2.56 -3.21 6.57
CA THR A 90 -3.82 -2.65 7.08
C THR A 90 -4.45 -3.64 8.04
N ALA A 91 -4.98 -3.17 9.16
CA ALA A 91 -5.66 -4.01 10.16
C ALA A 91 -6.65 -3.19 10.99
N ASP A 92 -7.64 -3.87 11.57
CA ASP A 92 -8.66 -3.31 12.47
C ASP A 92 -8.43 -3.81 13.92
N ASN A 93 -8.13 -2.89 14.83
CA ASN A 93 -7.98 -3.23 16.25
C ASN A 93 -9.32 -3.26 17.02
N GLY A 94 -10.44 -3.04 16.34
CA GLY A 94 -11.78 -2.97 16.95
C GLY A 94 -12.12 -1.61 17.59
N ILE A 95 -11.23 -0.62 17.50
CA ILE A 95 -11.39 0.74 18.06
C ILE A 95 -11.32 1.79 16.95
N ASN A 96 -10.25 1.76 16.15
CA ASN A 96 -9.97 2.76 15.11
C ASN A 96 -10.44 2.34 13.71
N GLY A 97 -11.00 1.12 13.58
CA GLY A 97 -11.31 0.53 12.28
C GLY A 97 -10.05 0.12 11.51
N VAL A 98 -10.20 0.01 10.19
CA VAL A 98 -9.09 -0.41 9.30
C VAL A 98 -8.16 0.76 9.06
N GLU A 99 -6.96 0.69 9.66
CA GLU A 99 -5.93 1.71 9.60
C GLU A 99 -4.58 1.13 9.10
N LEU A 100 -3.60 2.02 8.85
CA LEU A 100 -2.22 1.63 8.55
C LEU A 100 -1.49 1.22 9.83
N TRP A 101 -0.88 0.04 9.79
CA TRP A 101 -0.02 -0.50 10.83
C TRP A 101 1.40 -0.67 10.31
N VAL A 102 2.35 -0.63 11.21
CA VAL A 102 3.76 -0.90 10.94
C VAL A 102 4.25 -2.00 11.87
N SER A 103 5.14 -2.86 11.38
CA SER A 103 5.70 -3.97 12.15
C SER A 103 7.18 -4.18 11.82
N ASP A 104 7.98 -4.42 12.86
CA ASP A 104 9.34 -4.95 12.78
C ASP A 104 9.40 -6.48 12.97
N GLY A 105 8.23 -7.10 13.05
CA GLY A 105 8.08 -8.54 13.31
C GLY A 105 8.04 -8.92 14.79
N THR A 106 8.06 -7.94 15.70
CA THR A 106 7.83 -8.17 17.14
C THR A 106 6.44 -7.67 17.55
N SER A 107 5.90 -8.19 18.65
CA SER A 107 4.62 -7.71 19.18
C SER A 107 4.70 -6.25 19.64
N ALA A 108 5.83 -5.84 20.22
CA ALA A 108 6.06 -4.46 20.65
C ALA A 108 6.22 -3.48 19.48
N GLY A 109 6.92 -3.90 18.41
CA GLY A 109 7.15 -3.10 17.21
C GLY A 109 6.01 -3.19 16.18
N THR A 110 4.95 -3.97 16.46
CA THR A 110 3.72 -3.98 15.65
C THR A 110 2.74 -2.98 16.26
N VAL A 111 2.63 -1.79 15.63
CA VAL A 111 1.88 -0.66 16.18
C VAL A 111 1.03 0.03 15.10
N LEU A 112 -0.04 0.68 15.54
CA LEU A 112 -0.81 1.60 14.69
C LEU A 112 0.09 2.75 14.26
N ALA A 113 0.25 2.95 12.94
CA ALA A 113 1.05 4.07 12.44
C ALA A 113 0.38 5.41 12.78
N LYS A 114 -0.91 5.51 12.51
CA LYS A 114 -1.75 6.65 12.88
C LYS A 114 -3.22 6.29 12.69
N ASP A 115 -4.09 6.83 13.56
CA ASP A 115 -5.52 6.94 13.28
C ASP A 115 -5.72 8.12 12.32
N ILE A 116 -5.83 7.81 11.02
CA ILE A 116 -5.95 8.84 9.97
C ILE A 116 -7.36 9.39 9.91
N ASN A 117 -8.35 8.56 10.22
CA ASN A 117 -9.76 8.91 10.17
C ASN A 117 -10.39 8.94 11.57
N GLU A 118 -10.00 9.92 12.37
CA GLU A 118 -10.48 10.10 13.75
C GLU A 118 -12.03 10.25 13.87
N ARG A 119 -12.75 10.44 12.75
CA ARG A 119 -14.20 10.65 12.71
C ARG A 119 -15.01 9.46 12.20
N SER A 120 -14.35 8.49 11.65
CA SER A 120 -14.95 7.28 11.07
C SER A 120 -14.15 6.05 11.49
N PRO A 121 -14.79 4.88 11.58
CA PRO A 121 -14.08 3.69 12.02
C PRO A 121 -12.98 3.18 11.06
N SER A 122 -12.72 3.80 9.91
CA SER A 122 -11.69 3.30 8.98
C SER A 122 -11.20 4.36 8.02
N SER A 123 -9.88 4.50 7.86
CA SER A 123 -9.26 5.27 6.77
C SER A 123 -9.03 4.44 5.50
N ASN A 124 -9.08 3.11 5.60
CA ASN A 124 -8.90 2.18 4.49
C ASN A 124 -7.67 2.47 3.63
N PRO A 125 -6.45 2.43 4.15
CA PRO A 125 -5.25 2.72 3.38
C PRO A 125 -5.11 1.79 2.17
N ARG A 126 -4.74 2.36 1.00
CA ARG A 126 -4.57 1.61 -0.25
C ARG A 126 -3.50 2.23 -1.14
N ASN A 127 -3.19 1.58 -2.27
CA ASN A 127 -2.16 2.03 -3.20
C ASN A 127 -0.79 2.20 -2.53
N LEU A 128 -0.39 1.21 -1.71
CA LEU A 128 0.90 1.21 -1.04
C LEU A 128 2.03 1.07 -2.07
N ILE A 129 2.95 2.03 -2.10
CA ILE A 129 4.03 2.09 -3.09
C ILE A 129 5.32 2.53 -2.40
N ASP A 130 6.40 1.81 -2.68
CA ASP A 130 7.76 2.18 -2.26
C ASP A 130 8.43 3.06 -3.31
N ILE A 131 8.91 4.22 -2.89
CA ILE A 131 9.84 5.05 -3.66
C ILE A 131 11.04 5.38 -2.78
N ASN A 132 12.17 4.78 -3.13
CA ASN A 132 13.45 4.99 -2.45
C ASN A 132 13.39 4.79 -0.92
N GLY A 133 12.71 3.74 -0.48
CA GLY A 133 12.57 3.41 0.93
C GLY A 133 11.48 4.20 1.67
N THR A 134 10.74 5.06 0.98
CA THR A 134 9.61 5.81 1.55
C THR A 134 8.30 5.22 1.07
N LEU A 135 7.41 4.86 2.00
CA LEU A 135 6.05 4.43 1.68
C LEU A 135 5.18 5.63 1.30
N TYR A 136 4.54 5.54 0.13
CA TYR A 136 3.43 6.41 -0.28
C TYR A 136 2.14 5.59 -0.35
N PHE A 137 1.01 6.21 -0.02
CA PHE A 137 -0.28 5.53 -0.03
C PHE A 137 -1.45 6.52 -0.06
N THR A 138 -2.65 6.05 -0.33
CA THR A 138 -3.88 6.84 -0.20
C THR A 138 -4.71 6.31 0.97
N ALA A 139 -5.42 7.22 1.65
CA ALA A 139 -6.33 6.90 2.76
C ALA A 139 -7.41 7.97 2.91
N ASN A 140 -8.56 7.60 3.46
CA ASN A 140 -9.65 8.52 3.76
C ASN A 140 -9.39 9.21 5.11
N ASN A 141 -9.42 10.54 5.14
CA ASN A 141 -9.20 11.32 6.37
C ASN A 141 -10.49 11.61 7.17
N GLY A 142 -11.64 11.09 6.73
CA GLY A 142 -12.92 11.29 7.41
C GLY A 142 -13.51 12.71 7.30
N VAL A 143 -12.82 13.65 6.68
CA VAL A 143 -13.24 15.05 6.52
C VAL A 143 -13.55 15.36 5.06
N ASN A 144 -12.56 15.16 4.20
CA ASN A 144 -12.61 15.54 2.79
C ASN A 144 -12.40 14.31 1.88
N GLY A 145 -12.57 13.09 2.40
CA GLY A 145 -12.42 11.84 1.65
C GLY A 145 -10.98 11.37 1.50
N GLU A 146 -10.68 10.74 0.38
CA GLU A 146 -9.37 10.17 0.13
C GLU A 146 -8.29 11.24 -0.03
N ARG A 147 -7.12 11.01 0.58
CA ARG A 147 -5.95 11.87 0.56
C ARG A 147 -4.70 11.06 0.24
N PHE A 148 -3.68 11.74 -0.24
CA PHE A 148 -2.36 11.14 -0.52
C PHE A 148 -1.43 11.38 0.67
N TYR A 149 -0.73 10.32 1.08
CA TYR A 149 0.15 10.32 2.25
C TYR A 149 1.52 9.76 1.89
N LYS A 150 2.51 10.16 2.66
CA LYS A 150 3.79 9.44 2.78
C LYS A 150 4.10 9.15 4.24
N ILE A 151 4.93 8.15 4.48
CA ILE A 151 5.58 8.00 5.79
C ILE A 151 6.77 8.95 5.83
N ASP A 152 6.78 9.83 6.81
CA ASP A 152 7.93 10.69 7.10
C ASP A 152 9.10 9.83 7.61
N PRO A 153 10.26 9.82 6.95
CA PRO A 153 11.37 8.93 7.32
C PRO A 153 12.01 9.28 8.66
N THR A 154 11.78 10.50 9.17
CA THR A 154 12.34 10.98 10.45
C THR A 154 11.47 10.54 11.62
N THR A 155 10.15 10.69 11.48
CA THR A 155 9.19 10.43 12.56
C THR A 155 8.52 9.06 12.47
N GLY A 156 8.58 8.41 11.30
CA GLY A 156 7.84 7.18 11.01
C GLY A 156 6.32 7.37 10.89
N GLN A 157 5.84 8.62 10.90
CA GLN A 157 4.41 8.92 10.92
C GLN A 157 3.86 9.25 9.52
N PRO A 158 2.58 8.91 9.24
CA PRO A 158 1.89 9.37 8.06
C PRO A 158 1.75 10.89 8.01
N VAL A 159 2.19 11.49 6.90
CA VAL A 159 2.05 12.91 6.60
C VAL A 159 1.26 13.06 5.31
N GLN A 160 0.18 13.86 5.34
CA GLN A 160 -0.62 14.16 4.16
C GLN A 160 0.16 15.04 3.20
N LEU A 161 0.12 14.68 1.92
CA LEU A 161 0.69 15.47 0.83
C LEU A 161 -0.40 16.33 0.18
N SER A 162 -0.04 17.57 -0.13
CA SER A 162 -0.88 18.43 -0.97
C SER A 162 -0.74 18.03 -2.43
N VAL A 163 -1.87 17.83 -3.11
CA VAL A 163 -1.91 17.61 -4.57
C VAL A 163 -2.31 18.94 -5.21
N PRO A 164 -1.47 19.54 -6.08
CA PRO A 164 -1.77 20.83 -6.69
C PRO A 164 -3.06 20.83 -7.52
N ASN A 165 -3.70 22.01 -7.62
CA ASN A 165 -4.89 22.26 -8.45
C ASN A 165 -6.15 21.48 -8.04
N LEU A 166 -6.24 20.97 -6.80
CA LEU A 166 -7.51 20.55 -6.24
C LEU A 166 -8.31 21.78 -5.81
N LEU A 167 -9.55 21.86 -6.26
CA LEU A 167 -10.49 22.89 -5.81
C LEU A 167 -11.04 22.47 -4.43
N ASN A 168 -11.04 23.39 -3.47
CA ASN A 168 -11.76 23.29 -2.20
C ASN A 168 -11.49 22.04 -1.35
N ASP A 169 -10.25 21.53 -1.29
CA ASP A 169 -9.94 20.31 -0.54
C ASP A 169 -10.74 19.06 -0.98
N ASP A 170 -11.11 18.96 -2.25
CA ASP A 170 -11.80 17.81 -2.78
C ASP A 170 -10.99 16.51 -2.60
N ALA A 171 -11.70 15.39 -2.48
CA ALA A 171 -11.06 14.08 -2.41
C ALA A 171 -10.17 13.85 -3.63
N VAL A 172 -8.96 13.32 -3.41
CA VAL A 172 -8.11 12.89 -4.51
C VAL A 172 -8.67 11.60 -5.11
N ASN A 173 -8.65 11.50 -6.43
CA ASN A 173 -8.96 10.25 -7.13
C ASN A 173 -7.71 9.83 -7.91
N LEU A 174 -6.72 9.34 -7.15
CA LEU A 174 -5.42 8.96 -7.68
C LEU A 174 -5.47 7.53 -8.21
N ASP A 175 -5.00 7.36 -9.43
CA ASP A 175 -4.89 6.05 -10.07
C ASP A 175 -3.69 5.97 -11.02
N GLN A 176 -3.52 4.82 -11.68
CA GLN A 176 -2.47 4.54 -12.64
C GLN A 176 -1.05 4.80 -12.11
N PHE A 177 -0.81 4.50 -10.85
CA PHE A 177 0.51 4.63 -10.26
C PHE A 177 1.55 3.82 -11.03
N THR A 178 2.58 4.51 -11.54
CA THR A 178 3.63 3.91 -12.36
C THR A 178 5.00 4.40 -11.91
N ARG A 179 5.85 3.47 -11.48
CA ARG A 179 7.24 3.77 -11.10
C ARG A 179 8.13 3.76 -12.34
N VAL A 180 8.95 4.81 -12.48
CA VAL A 180 9.98 4.93 -13.52
C VAL A 180 11.28 5.38 -12.87
N GLY A 181 12.20 4.44 -12.66
CA GLY A 181 13.40 4.69 -11.86
C GLY A 181 13.03 5.11 -10.44
N ASP A 182 13.51 6.29 -10.03
CA ASP A 182 13.29 6.86 -8.71
C ASP A 182 12.06 7.77 -8.64
N ARG A 183 11.27 7.84 -9.71
CA ARG A 183 10.08 8.69 -9.79
C ARG A 183 8.81 7.85 -9.76
N LEU A 184 7.81 8.39 -9.08
CA LEU A 184 6.43 7.91 -9.13
C LEU A 184 5.61 8.87 -10.00
N TYR A 185 4.98 8.33 -11.03
CA TYR A 185 3.98 9.03 -11.82
C TYR A 185 2.60 8.48 -11.52
N PHE A 186 1.60 9.36 -11.52
CA PHE A 186 0.21 8.99 -11.27
C PHE A 186 -0.73 10.03 -11.86
N ARG A 187 -1.97 9.63 -12.04
CA ARG A 187 -3.04 10.50 -12.49
C ARG A 187 -3.92 10.89 -11.30
N ASN A 188 -4.41 12.12 -11.27
CA ASN A 188 -5.54 12.53 -10.45
C ASN A 188 -6.72 12.89 -11.35
N SER A 189 -7.90 12.37 -11.06
CA SER A 189 -9.12 12.71 -11.79
C SER A 189 -10.00 13.59 -10.92
N TYR A 190 -10.35 14.78 -11.40
CA TYR A 190 -11.22 15.71 -10.69
C TYR A 190 -12.14 16.47 -11.65
N TYR A 191 -13.19 17.06 -11.11
CA TYR A 191 -14.11 17.93 -11.83
C TYR A 191 -13.86 19.39 -11.42
N ASP A 192 -13.98 20.30 -12.38
CA ASP A 192 -14.03 21.74 -12.08
C ASP A 192 -15.46 22.20 -11.73
N ASN A 193 -15.63 23.50 -11.46
CA ASN A 193 -16.93 24.09 -11.13
C ASN A 193 -17.94 24.06 -12.32
N THR A 194 -17.50 23.68 -13.51
CA THR A 194 -18.34 23.52 -14.71
C THR A 194 -18.67 22.05 -14.98
N PHE A 195 -18.34 21.14 -14.05
CA PHE A 195 -18.43 19.67 -14.20
C PHE A 195 -17.57 19.11 -15.35
N THR A 196 -16.54 19.85 -15.76
CA THR A 196 -15.54 19.34 -16.71
C THR A 196 -14.56 18.44 -15.97
N ILE A 197 -14.38 17.21 -16.46
CA ILE A 197 -13.42 16.28 -15.88
C ILE A 197 -12.01 16.62 -16.34
N TYR A 198 -11.05 16.60 -15.42
CA TYR A 198 -9.62 16.74 -15.69
C TYR A 198 -8.88 15.50 -15.23
N ARG A 199 -7.84 15.11 -15.95
CA ARG A 199 -7.00 13.94 -15.64
C ARG A 199 -5.53 14.26 -15.91
N PRO A 200 -4.95 15.25 -15.21
CA PRO A 200 -3.54 15.59 -15.38
C PRO A 200 -2.61 14.52 -14.83
N LEU A 201 -1.38 14.53 -15.33
CA LEU A 201 -0.28 13.71 -14.82
C LEU A 201 0.44 14.42 -13.70
N TYR A 202 0.76 13.67 -12.66
CA TYR A 202 1.55 14.13 -11.52
C TYR A 202 2.78 13.24 -11.31
N THR A 203 3.75 13.77 -10.61
CA THR A 203 4.92 13.04 -10.12
C THR A 203 5.28 13.50 -8.73
N ILE A 204 6.08 12.69 -8.02
CA ILE A 204 6.77 13.11 -6.80
C ILE A 204 8.11 13.71 -7.20
N ASP A 205 8.36 14.95 -6.77
CA ASP A 205 9.67 15.58 -6.88
C ASP A 205 10.65 14.86 -5.93
N PRO A 206 11.70 14.20 -6.44
CA PRO A 206 12.62 13.41 -5.61
C PRO A 206 13.45 14.27 -4.64
N ALA A 207 13.63 15.57 -4.90
CA ALA A 207 14.40 16.46 -4.04
C ALA A 207 13.60 16.93 -2.82
N THR A 208 12.28 17.19 -3.01
CA THR A 208 11.43 17.76 -1.95
C THR A 208 10.43 16.75 -1.39
N GLY A 209 10.16 15.66 -2.13
CA GLY A 209 9.11 14.68 -1.80
C GLY A 209 7.68 15.25 -1.96
N ASN A 210 7.53 16.39 -2.64
CA ASN A 210 6.24 17.02 -2.90
C ASN A 210 5.62 16.52 -4.21
N VAL A 211 4.30 16.61 -4.27
CA VAL A 211 3.55 16.35 -5.51
C VAL A 211 3.67 17.55 -6.44
N VAL A 212 4.06 17.30 -7.69
CA VAL A 212 4.12 18.31 -8.74
C VAL A 212 3.35 17.83 -9.96
N GLN A 213 2.66 18.75 -10.64
CA GLN A 213 2.00 18.44 -11.91
C GLN A 213 3.03 18.43 -13.03
N VAL A 214 2.97 17.41 -13.89
CA VAL A 214 3.75 17.35 -15.12
C VAL A 214 3.07 18.23 -16.17
N SER A 215 3.79 19.22 -16.72
CA SER A 215 3.24 20.13 -17.74
C SER A 215 3.07 19.44 -19.10
N GLY A 216 2.11 19.91 -19.87
CA GLY A 216 1.86 19.44 -21.24
C GLY A 216 1.00 18.17 -21.36
N ALA A 217 0.55 17.58 -20.24
CA ALA A 217 -0.24 16.36 -20.26
C ALA A 217 -1.61 16.56 -19.62
N GLN A 218 -2.68 16.38 -20.40
CA GLN A 218 -4.07 16.42 -19.94
C GLN A 218 -4.83 15.18 -20.41
N TYR A 219 -5.87 14.78 -19.66
CA TYR A 219 -6.66 13.58 -19.96
C TYR A 219 -5.81 12.31 -20.12
N VAL A 220 -4.85 12.17 -19.24
CA VAL A 220 -3.82 11.11 -19.29
C VAL A 220 -4.42 9.74 -19.00
N GLN A 221 -3.99 8.72 -19.78
CA GLN A 221 -4.40 7.32 -19.62
C GLN A 221 -3.25 6.37 -19.97
N TYR A 222 -3.34 5.13 -19.45
CA TYR A 222 -2.44 4.00 -19.81
C TYR A 222 -0.96 4.28 -19.56
N LEU A 223 -0.64 4.76 -18.34
CA LEU A 223 0.75 4.97 -17.93
C LEU A 223 1.52 3.65 -17.97
N THR A 224 2.59 3.62 -18.72
CA THR A 224 3.39 2.41 -18.90
C THR A 224 4.88 2.74 -18.88
N ASN A 225 5.63 2.07 -17.99
CA ASN A 225 7.09 2.15 -17.99
C ASN A 225 7.66 1.16 -19.01
N VAL A 226 8.40 1.66 -19.98
CA VAL A 226 9.15 0.87 -20.96
C VAL A 226 10.62 1.23 -20.85
N ASN A 227 11.41 0.33 -20.30
CA ASN A 227 12.87 0.48 -20.17
C ASN A 227 13.31 1.84 -19.56
N GLY A 228 12.63 2.26 -18.49
CA GLY A 228 12.97 3.52 -17.80
C GLY A 228 12.42 4.78 -18.47
N THR A 229 11.53 4.64 -19.44
CA THR A 229 10.80 5.75 -20.05
C THR A 229 9.31 5.59 -19.82
N LEU A 230 8.64 6.64 -19.32
CA LEU A 230 7.19 6.65 -19.20
C LEU A 230 6.56 6.98 -20.53
N TYR A 231 5.67 6.09 -20.99
CA TYR A 231 4.76 6.32 -22.11
C TYR A 231 3.32 6.36 -21.61
N PHE A 232 2.49 7.16 -22.27
CA PHE A 232 1.07 7.29 -21.94
C PHE A 232 0.29 7.93 -23.07
N GLN A 233 -1.03 7.76 -23.06
CA GLN A 233 -1.92 8.49 -23.93
C GLN A 233 -2.31 9.83 -23.26
N ALA A 234 -2.34 10.91 -24.01
CA ALA A 234 -2.87 12.19 -23.56
C ALA A 234 -3.61 12.93 -24.69
N TYR A 235 -4.48 13.86 -24.30
CA TYR A 235 -5.26 14.66 -25.24
C TYR A 235 -4.58 15.99 -25.55
N ASN A 236 -4.58 16.33 -26.83
CA ASN A 236 -4.20 17.64 -27.36
C ASN A 236 -5.37 18.21 -28.18
N SER A 237 -5.68 19.49 -28.00
CA SER A 237 -6.84 20.13 -28.69
C SER A 237 -6.70 20.21 -30.21
N VAL A 238 -5.50 20.04 -30.75
CA VAL A 238 -5.23 20.09 -32.19
C VAL A 238 -5.26 18.72 -32.85
N SER A 239 -4.63 17.72 -32.21
CA SER A 239 -4.44 16.37 -32.76
C SER A 239 -5.30 15.27 -32.11
N GLY A 240 -6.03 15.59 -31.03
CA GLY A 240 -6.81 14.60 -30.29
C GLY A 240 -5.97 13.79 -29.30
N TYR A 241 -6.31 12.50 -29.13
CA TYR A 241 -5.56 11.59 -28.27
C TYR A 241 -4.35 11.04 -29.01
N GLU A 242 -3.16 11.27 -28.46
CA GLU A 242 -1.90 10.85 -29.03
C GLU A 242 -1.02 10.11 -28.00
N LEU A 243 0.01 9.43 -28.48
CA LEU A 243 1.04 8.82 -27.65
C LEU A 243 2.07 9.86 -27.21
N TYR A 244 2.28 9.96 -25.93
CA TYR A 244 3.28 10.84 -25.31
C TYR A 244 4.35 10.03 -24.59
N ARG A 245 5.48 10.67 -24.37
CA ARG A 245 6.52 10.18 -23.45
C ARG A 245 7.05 11.32 -22.59
N ILE A 246 7.54 10.99 -21.39
CA ILE A 246 8.25 11.98 -20.58
C ILE A 246 9.63 12.25 -21.18
N ASN A 247 9.94 13.52 -21.36
CA ASN A 247 11.28 13.96 -21.68
C ASN A 247 12.16 13.85 -20.41
N ASN A 248 13.10 12.93 -20.40
CA ASN A 248 13.95 12.67 -19.21
C ASN A 248 14.85 13.85 -18.82
N THR A 249 15.07 14.81 -19.75
CA THR A 249 15.87 16.02 -19.48
C THR A 249 15.05 17.10 -18.78
N THR A 250 13.82 17.34 -19.24
CA THR A 250 12.96 18.42 -18.73
C THR A 250 11.93 17.93 -17.71
N GLY A 251 11.64 16.63 -17.68
CA GLY A 251 10.56 16.04 -16.86
C GLY A 251 9.15 16.35 -17.35
N ASN A 252 9.00 16.97 -18.54
CA ASN A 252 7.72 17.32 -19.17
C ASN A 252 7.32 16.32 -20.25
N ALA A 253 6.03 16.30 -20.55
CA ALA A 253 5.45 15.49 -21.63
C ALA A 253 5.67 16.12 -23.01
#